data_68dfb2bf216f99d532a62e2ea91ee64f
#
_entry.id   68dfb2bf216f99d532a62e2ea91ee64f
#
_cell.length_a   1.000
_cell.length_b   1.000
_cell.length_c   1.000
_cell.angle_alpha   90.00
_cell.angle_beta   90.00
_cell.angle_gamma   90.00
#
_symmetry.space_group_name_H-M   'P 1'
#
loop_
_entity.id
_entity.type
_entity.pdbx_description
1 polymer ?
#
loop_
_entity_poly.entity_id
_entity_poly.type
_entity_poly.pdbx_seq_one_letter_code
_entity_poly.pdbx_strand_id
1 'polypeptide(L)'
;MFLPRLVVLLTASLGCVLAQANTFGFSWDNDAFLGQDKIYTNGVRFSWVGDGQSDCQANGGLTCGVARALDPLPGVSAADERHALTVSLQQIMITPSDISRTTPDYNDLPYVGYSNLEVGLFSWDRKNLFGYGVRAGIVGPDSGAEQSQKFVHKVVGANEPQGWDDQLGHDGIGGVYFLHAHRLFRTSNDAGYQTELGAAWGIDANNFDGGAQVGGFIRFGRNLPGNFIPDYAGLGTAGSLVGLFDNPGFGWEVFFGLSGQYVGYSYLEENAGRYNIEARDAVGAVITGFGVRSGEFSFTMTVQTSTSPVRDNNDPLSFGNMSFMWAI
;
A
#
# COMPACT_ATOMS: atom_id res chain seq x y z
N MET A 1 -9.98 11.21 -28.52
CA MET A 1 -9.95 9.92 -29.25
C MET A 1 -8.56 9.27 -29.23
N PHE A 2 -7.71 9.55 -28.23
CA PHE A 2 -6.34 8.99 -28.09
C PHE A 2 -6.14 8.09 -26.86
N LEU A 3 -7.04 8.12 -25.88
CA LEU A 3 -6.94 7.32 -24.65
C LEU A 3 -6.97 5.78 -24.86
N PRO A 4 -7.81 5.19 -25.71
CA PRO A 4 -7.88 3.71 -25.79
C PRO A 4 -6.59 3.08 -26.35
N ARG A 5 -5.79 3.84 -27.11
CA ARG A 5 -4.52 3.30 -27.65
C ARG A 5 -3.37 3.32 -26.63
N LEU A 6 -3.37 4.23 -25.67
CA LEU A 6 -2.36 4.31 -24.63
C LEU A 6 -2.57 3.21 -23.58
N VAL A 7 -3.81 2.93 -23.20
CA VAL A 7 -4.16 1.86 -22.26
C VAL A 7 -3.83 0.48 -22.86
N VAL A 8 -4.08 0.26 -24.14
CA VAL A 8 -3.73 -1.00 -24.82
C VAL A 8 -2.21 -1.18 -24.96
N LEU A 9 -1.46 -0.10 -25.17
CA LEU A 9 0.02 -0.17 -25.22
C LEU A 9 0.65 -0.41 -23.84
N LEU A 10 0.09 0.19 -22.77
CA LEU A 10 0.53 -0.10 -21.41
C LEU A 10 0.20 -1.55 -20.99
N THR A 11 -0.99 -2.06 -21.34
CA THR A 11 -1.35 -3.45 -21.04
C THR A 11 -0.52 -4.46 -21.82
N ALA A 12 -0.15 -4.17 -23.07
CA ALA A 12 0.71 -5.05 -23.85
C ALA A 12 2.16 -5.06 -23.37
N SER A 13 2.69 -3.93 -22.90
CA SER A 13 4.04 -3.88 -22.31
C SER A 13 4.06 -4.46 -20.87
N LEU A 14 3.01 -4.29 -20.08
CA LEU A 14 2.86 -4.99 -18.80
C LEU A 14 2.78 -6.51 -19.00
N GLY A 15 2.07 -6.99 -20.02
CA GLY A 15 1.96 -8.42 -20.30
C GLY A 15 3.31 -9.12 -20.55
N CYS A 16 4.29 -8.44 -21.13
CA CYS A 16 5.64 -8.99 -21.30
C CYS A 16 6.47 -9.00 -20.00
N VAL A 17 6.23 -8.05 -19.08
CA VAL A 17 6.90 -8.01 -17.77
C VAL A 17 6.24 -9.00 -16.79
N LEU A 18 4.92 -9.20 -16.91
CA LEU A 18 4.15 -10.10 -16.05
C LEU A 18 4.46 -11.59 -16.29
N ALA A 19 5.06 -11.96 -17.43
CA ALA A 19 5.45 -13.35 -17.71
C ALA A 19 6.55 -13.91 -16.80
N GLN A 20 7.14 -13.08 -15.94
CA GLN A 20 8.15 -13.46 -14.93
C GLN A 20 7.67 -13.17 -13.48
N ALA A 21 6.39 -12.92 -13.30
CA ALA A 21 5.84 -12.56 -12.01
C ALA A 21 5.68 -13.78 -11.12
N ASN A 22 6.15 -13.66 -9.88
CA ASN A 22 6.06 -14.70 -8.87
C ASN A 22 4.89 -14.49 -7.90
N THR A 23 4.54 -13.25 -7.63
CA THR A 23 3.45 -12.95 -6.69
C THR A 23 2.57 -11.84 -7.21
N PHE A 24 1.27 -12.09 -7.26
CA PHE A 24 0.24 -11.07 -7.42
C PHE A 24 -0.46 -10.81 -6.11
N GLY A 25 -0.85 -9.55 -5.89
CA GLY A 25 -1.66 -9.12 -4.77
C GLY A 25 -2.81 -8.23 -5.23
N PHE A 26 -3.97 -8.45 -4.63
CA PHE A 26 -5.12 -7.56 -4.67
C PHE A 26 -5.47 -7.19 -3.25
N SER A 27 -5.53 -5.89 -2.94
CA SER A 27 -5.85 -5.36 -1.63
C SER A 27 -7.01 -4.38 -1.76
N TRP A 28 -7.95 -4.49 -0.85
CA TRP A 28 -9.14 -3.65 -0.80
C TRP A 28 -9.36 -3.12 0.62
N ASP A 29 -9.30 -1.80 0.74
CA ASP A 29 -9.59 -1.06 1.97
C ASP A 29 -11.01 -0.52 1.91
N ASN A 30 -11.73 -0.62 3.01
CA ASN A 30 -13.05 0.01 3.12
C ASN A 30 -13.41 0.26 4.59
N ASP A 31 -13.98 1.42 4.86
CA ASP A 31 -14.47 1.82 6.19
C ASP A 31 -15.79 1.13 6.55
N ALA A 32 -16.60 0.74 5.56
CA ALA A 32 -17.85 0.00 5.77
C ALA A 32 -17.64 -1.36 6.46
N PHE A 33 -16.45 -1.97 6.41
CA PHE A 33 -16.15 -3.18 7.19
C PHE A 33 -16.29 -2.97 8.69
N LEU A 34 -16.25 -1.72 9.17
CA LEU A 34 -16.40 -1.35 10.57
C LEU A 34 -17.71 -0.59 10.85
N GLY A 35 -18.61 -0.53 9.86
CA GLY A 35 -19.88 0.17 9.96
C GLY A 35 -19.74 1.69 9.99
N GLN A 36 -18.65 2.23 9.48
CA GLN A 36 -18.40 3.65 9.30
C GLN A 36 -18.45 3.97 7.79
N ASP A 37 -18.77 5.21 7.46
CA ASP A 37 -18.75 5.72 6.08
C ASP A 37 -18.27 7.18 6.15
N LYS A 38 -16.97 7.35 6.48
CA LYS A 38 -16.36 8.66 6.74
C LYS A 38 -14.87 8.69 6.43
N ILE A 39 -14.42 9.76 5.79
CA ILE A 39 -13.02 10.19 5.62
C ILE A 39 -12.24 9.38 4.59
N TYR A 40 -11.90 8.13 4.85
CA TYR A 40 -11.21 7.23 3.93
C TYR A 40 -12.18 6.16 3.48
N THR A 41 -12.86 6.41 2.38
CA THR A 41 -14.01 5.57 1.99
C THR A 41 -13.56 4.29 1.31
N ASN A 42 -12.52 4.34 0.47
CA ASN A 42 -12.11 3.17 -0.29
C ASN A 42 -10.67 3.29 -0.80
N GLY A 43 -9.96 2.19 -0.78
CA GLY A 43 -8.67 2.02 -1.43
C GLY A 43 -8.59 0.66 -2.12
N VAL A 44 -8.06 0.65 -3.33
CA VAL A 44 -7.80 -0.57 -4.08
C VAL A 44 -6.36 -0.56 -4.54
N ARG A 45 -5.66 -1.69 -4.38
CA ARG A 45 -4.29 -1.86 -4.87
C ARG A 45 -4.14 -3.20 -5.57
N PHE A 46 -3.58 -3.16 -6.75
CA PHE A 46 -3.05 -4.32 -7.46
C PHE A 46 -1.53 -4.27 -7.42
N SER A 47 -0.91 -5.34 -7.01
CA SER A 47 0.55 -5.44 -6.88
C SER A 47 1.08 -6.65 -7.60
N TRP A 48 2.26 -6.49 -8.15
CA TRP A 48 3.06 -7.55 -8.71
C TRP A 48 4.45 -7.49 -8.10
N VAL A 49 4.97 -8.63 -7.70
CA VAL A 49 6.34 -8.82 -7.21
C VAL A 49 7.00 -9.89 -8.05
N GLY A 50 8.12 -9.53 -8.66
CA GLY A 50 8.91 -10.45 -9.47
C GLY A 50 9.63 -11.49 -8.62
N ASP A 51 10.14 -12.52 -9.28
CA ASP A 51 11.01 -13.52 -8.67
C ASP A 51 12.18 -12.91 -7.92
N GLY A 52 12.45 -13.42 -6.74
CA GLY A 52 13.61 -13.03 -5.96
C GLY A 52 14.92 -13.52 -6.62
N GLN A 53 15.64 -12.61 -7.27
CA GLN A 53 16.91 -12.88 -7.91
C GLN A 53 18.06 -12.72 -6.93
N SER A 54 19.00 -13.67 -6.94
CA SER A 54 20.23 -13.62 -6.14
C SER A 54 21.45 -13.62 -7.08
N ASP A 55 22.61 -13.27 -6.53
CA ASP A 55 23.86 -13.21 -7.28
C ASP A 55 23.75 -12.37 -8.57
N CYS A 56 23.24 -11.17 -8.43
CA CYS A 56 23.05 -10.24 -9.54
C CYS A 56 24.36 -9.73 -10.15
N GLN A 57 25.51 -10.05 -9.59
CA GLN A 57 26.81 -9.83 -10.23
C GLN A 57 27.02 -10.82 -11.40
N ALA A 58 26.61 -12.07 -11.20
CA ALA A 58 26.76 -13.12 -12.23
C ALA A 58 25.52 -13.25 -13.13
N ASN A 59 24.34 -12.98 -12.60
CA ASN A 59 23.06 -13.15 -13.31
C ASN A 59 22.65 -11.90 -14.08
N GLY A 60 21.96 -12.10 -15.19
CA GLY A 60 21.38 -11.05 -16.04
C GLY A 60 19.91 -10.76 -15.73
N GLY A 61 19.27 -10.01 -16.61
CA GLY A 61 17.86 -9.64 -16.54
C GLY A 61 17.61 -8.24 -15.94
N LEU A 62 16.35 -7.81 -16.00
CA LEU A 62 15.97 -6.45 -15.61
C LEU A 62 16.20 -6.21 -14.10
N THR A 63 15.74 -7.12 -13.25
CA THR A 63 15.92 -7.03 -11.78
C THR A 63 17.39 -6.87 -11.42
N CYS A 64 18.25 -7.74 -11.94
CA CYS A 64 19.68 -7.65 -11.68
C CYS A 64 20.34 -6.42 -12.29
N GLY A 65 19.86 -5.95 -13.44
CA GLY A 65 20.31 -4.68 -14.03
C GLY A 65 20.04 -3.49 -13.12
N VAL A 66 18.84 -3.42 -12.57
CA VAL A 66 18.45 -2.36 -11.61
C VAL A 66 19.21 -2.51 -10.29
N ALA A 67 19.34 -3.74 -9.75
CA ALA A 67 20.11 -3.99 -8.53
C ALA A 67 21.56 -3.51 -8.65
N ARG A 68 22.24 -3.81 -9.75
CA ARG A 68 23.61 -3.29 -10.01
C ARG A 68 23.67 -1.77 -10.12
N ALA A 69 22.65 -1.16 -10.72
CA ALA A 69 22.60 0.31 -10.83
C ALA A 69 22.41 0.99 -9.48
N LEU A 70 21.70 0.34 -8.55
CA LEU A 70 21.43 0.82 -7.21
C LEU A 70 22.38 0.26 -6.14
N ASP A 71 23.35 -0.56 -6.50
CA ASP A 71 24.35 -1.16 -5.59
C ASP A 71 25.05 -0.16 -4.64
N PRO A 72 25.30 1.11 -5.01
CA PRO A 72 25.84 2.10 -4.08
C PRO A 72 24.88 2.53 -2.96
N LEU A 73 23.59 2.19 -3.05
CA LEU A 73 22.61 2.58 -2.04
C LEU A 73 22.69 1.67 -0.81
N PRO A 74 22.42 2.19 0.40
CA PRO A 74 22.39 1.39 1.61
C PRO A 74 21.45 0.19 1.50
N GLY A 75 21.95 -1.00 1.87
CA GLY A 75 21.15 -2.22 1.88
C GLY A 75 20.84 -2.78 0.48
N VAL A 76 21.59 -2.36 -0.54
CA VAL A 76 21.56 -2.98 -1.86
C VAL A 76 22.95 -3.55 -2.14
N SER A 77 23.06 -4.89 -2.18
CA SER A 77 24.28 -5.58 -2.58
C SER A 77 23.96 -6.59 -3.67
N ALA A 78 24.33 -6.28 -4.89
CA ALA A 78 24.04 -7.13 -6.04
C ALA A 78 24.67 -8.53 -5.96
N ALA A 79 25.68 -8.70 -5.09
CA ALA A 79 26.34 -9.99 -4.86
C ALA A 79 25.68 -10.83 -3.77
N ASP A 80 25.24 -10.21 -2.66
CA ASP A 80 24.98 -10.90 -1.40
C ASP A 80 23.50 -11.00 -1.04
N GLU A 81 22.65 -10.19 -1.66
CA GLU A 81 21.22 -10.09 -1.33
C GLU A 81 20.33 -10.67 -2.42
N ARG A 82 19.08 -10.93 -2.05
CA ARG A 82 18.00 -11.22 -3.01
C ARG A 82 17.33 -9.91 -3.41
N HIS A 83 16.91 -9.84 -4.67
CA HIS A 83 16.31 -8.64 -5.25
C HIS A 83 15.05 -8.99 -6.00
N ALA A 84 14.00 -8.16 -5.84
CA ALA A 84 12.80 -8.24 -6.66
C ALA A 84 12.35 -6.85 -7.10
N LEU A 85 11.93 -6.74 -8.34
CA LEU A 85 11.18 -5.59 -8.83
C LEU A 85 9.72 -5.74 -8.43
N THR A 86 9.10 -4.62 -8.11
CA THR A 86 7.68 -4.54 -7.80
C THR A 86 7.00 -3.48 -8.65
N VAL A 87 5.74 -3.73 -8.98
CA VAL A 87 4.86 -2.78 -9.63
C VAL A 87 3.54 -2.79 -8.89
N SER A 88 3.02 -1.63 -8.53
CA SER A 88 1.69 -1.50 -7.92
C SER A 88 0.88 -0.42 -8.62
N LEU A 89 -0.39 -0.69 -8.82
CA LEU A 89 -1.41 0.29 -9.23
C LEU A 89 -2.35 0.47 -8.05
N GLN A 90 -2.48 1.70 -7.58
CA GLN A 90 -3.32 2.04 -6.44
C GLN A 90 -4.32 3.11 -6.82
N GLN A 91 -5.54 3.00 -6.30
CA GLN A 91 -6.55 4.05 -6.32
C GLN A 91 -7.06 4.28 -4.91
N ILE A 92 -7.14 5.54 -4.50
CA ILE A 92 -7.66 6.00 -3.21
C ILE A 92 -8.82 6.96 -3.46
N MET A 93 -9.84 6.87 -2.63
CA MET A 93 -11.00 7.74 -2.62
C MET A 93 -11.19 8.33 -1.23
N ILE A 94 -11.24 9.65 -1.17
CA ILE A 94 -11.62 10.42 0.00
C ILE A 94 -12.95 11.07 -0.32
N THR A 95 -13.92 10.96 0.59
CA THR A 95 -15.25 11.53 0.39
C THR A 95 -15.72 12.26 1.66
N PRO A 96 -16.63 13.24 1.53
CA PRO A 96 -17.29 13.85 2.67
C PRO A 96 -18.18 12.83 3.42
N SER A 97 -18.55 13.17 4.62
CA SER A 97 -19.43 12.34 5.48
C SER A 97 -20.83 12.14 4.89
N ASP A 98 -21.33 13.10 4.12
CA ASP A 98 -22.62 13.02 3.42
C ASP A 98 -22.44 13.04 1.92
N ILE A 99 -22.35 11.86 1.33
CA ILE A 99 -22.16 11.66 -0.12
C ILE A 99 -23.42 11.95 -0.94
N SER A 100 -24.59 12.18 -0.32
CA SER A 100 -25.85 12.48 -1.03
C SER A 100 -25.95 13.94 -1.47
N ARG A 101 -25.10 14.81 -0.97
CA ARG A 101 -25.10 16.25 -1.28
C ARG A 101 -24.52 16.52 -2.67
N THR A 102 -25.20 17.36 -3.41
CA THR A 102 -24.73 17.89 -4.70
C THR A 102 -23.90 19.16 -4.58
N THR A 103 -23.91 19.80 -3.41
CA THR A 103 -23.14 21.03 -3.12
C THR A 103 -22.17 20.75 -1.99
N PRO A 104 -20.93 21.23 -2.11
CA PRO A 104 -19.89 21.01 -1.09
C PRO A 104 -20.29 21.52 0.30
N ASP A 105 -19.90 20.79 1.32
CA ASP A 105 -19.83 21.28 2.70
C ASP A 105 -18.37 21.64 3.00
N TYR A 106 -18.08 22.93 3.05
CA TYR A 106 -16.70 23.41 3.24
C TYR A 106 -16.19 23.18 4.68
N ASN A 107 -17.00 22.65 5.59
CA ASN A 107 -16.59 22.22 6.93
C ASN A 107 -16.34 20.71 7.02
N ASP A 108 -16.44 20.00 5.89
CA ASP A 108 -16.15 18.57 5.77
C ASP A 108 -15.04 18.35 4.74
N LEU A 109 -14.64 17.10 4.53
CA LEU A 109 -13.66 16.76 3.50
C LEU A 109 -14.23 16.94 2.09
N PRO A 110 -13.40 17.35 1.12
CA PRO A 110 -13.78 17.32 -0.29
C PRO A 110 -13.80 15.89 -0.84
N TYR A 111 -14.45 15.72 -1.98
CA TYR A 111 -14.18 14.56 -2.81
C TYR A 111 -12.78 14.64 -3.40
N VAL A 112 -12.00 13.57 -3.27
CA VAL A 112 -10.67 13.44 -3.89
C VAL A 112 -10.49 12.03 -4.42
N GLY A 113 -10.21 11.93 -5.69
CA GLY A 113 -9.74 10.71 -6.32
C GLY A 113 -8.24 10.80 -6.57
N TYR A 114 -7.49 9.79 -6.18
CA TYR A 114 -6.07 9.66 -6.44
C TYR A 114 -5.77 8.29 -7.01
N SER A 115 -5.06 8.23 -8.14
CA SER A 115 -4.54 6.99 -8.72
C SER A 115 -3.07 7.11 -9.02
N ASN A 116 -2.29 6.09 -8.67
CA ASN A 116 -0.85 6.08 -8.91
C ASN A 116 -0.34 4.72 -9.37
N LEU A 117 0.77 4.77 -10.11
CA LEU A 117 1.63 3.65 -10.42
C LEU A 117 2.91 3.79 -9.59
N GLU A 118 3.28 2.72 -8.91
CA GLU A 118 4.50 2.61 -8.12
C GLU A 118 5.40 1.54 -8.73
N VAL A 119 6.68 1.82 -8.86
CA VAL A 119 7.71 0.86 -9.27
C VAL A 119 8.85 0.92 -8.27
N GLY A 120 9.26 -0.25 -7.76
CA GLY A 120 10.32 -0.35 -6.75
C GLY A 120 11.25 -1.52 -6.96
N LEU A 121 12.46 -1.40 -6.42
CA LEU A 121 13.38 -2.49 -6.15
C LEU A 121 13.38 -2.77 -4.65
N PHE A 122 13.18 -4.01 -4.28
CA PHE A 122 13.38 -4.50 -2.93
C PHE A 122 14.56 -5.44 -2.88
N SER A 123 15.43 -5.22 -1.89
CA SER A 123 16.63 -6.02 -1.62
C SER A 123 16.55 -6.55 -0.20
N TRP A 124 16.81 -7.84 0.00
CA TRP A 124 16.70 -8.42 1.34
C TRP A 124 17.67 -9.56 1.61
N ASP A 125 17.99 -9.70 2.88
CA ASP A 125 18.69 -10.84 3.48
C ASP A 125 17.76 -11.61 4.44
N ARG A 126 18.30 -12.27 5.45
CA ARG A 126 17.52 -12.99 6.47
C ARG A 126 16.82 -12.07 7.49
N LYS A 127 17.32 -10.85 7.69
CA LYS A 127 16.91 -9.93 8.75
C LYS A 127 16.40 -8.60 8.24
N ASN A 128 16.88 -8.15 7.10
CA ASN A 128 16.63 -6.82 6.58
C ASN A 128 15.94 -6.88 5.23
N LEU A 129 15.05 -5.94 5.00
CA LEU A 129 14.47 -5.62 3.71
C LEU A 129 14.68 -4.12 3.47
N PHE A 130 15.26 -3.78 2.33
CA PHE A 130 15.38 -2.41 1.86
C PHE A 130 14.57 -2.24 0.58
N GLY A 131 13.79 -1.16 0.50
CA GLY A 131 12.98 -0.81 -0.66
C GLY A 131 13.28 0.59 -1.15
N TYR A 132 13.45 0.73 -2.46
CA TYR A 132 13.61 2.01 -3.15
C TYR A 132 12.66 2.05 -4.31
N GLY A 133 11.91 3.12 -4.46
CA GLY A 133 10.96 3.20 -5.55
C GLY A 133 10.59 4.60 -5.95
N VAL A 134 9.90 4.65 -7.07
CA VAL A 134 9.33 5.86 -7.66
C VAL A 134 7.83 5.70 -7.76
N ARG A 135 7.12 6.81 -7.69
CA ARG A 135 5.67 6.88 -7.78
C ARG A 135 5.28 7.97 -8.77
N ALA A 136 4.31 7.69 -9.61
CA ALA A 136 3.70 8.64 -10.51
C ALA A 136 2.18 8.44 -10.54
N GLY A 137 1.43 9.52 -10.49
CA GLY A 137 -0.02 9.44 -10.40
C GLY A 137 -0.73 10.72 -10.78
N ILE A 138 -2.04 10.71 -10.59
CA ILE A 138 -2.92 11.85 -10.85
C ILE A 138 -3.96 11.97 -9.74
N VAL A 139 -4.31 13.20 -9.41
CA VAL A 139 -5.42 13.56 -8.53
C VAL A 139 -6.52 14.22 -9.37
N GLY A 140 -7.76 13.94 -9.02
CA GLY A 140 -8.94 14.55 -9.62
C GLY A 140 -9.70 13.63 -10.58
N PRO A 141 -10.51 14.18 -11.49
CA PRO A 141 -11.44 13.42 -12.34
C PRO A 141 -10.78 12.32 -13.17
N ASP A 142 -9.55 12.55 -13.63
CA ASP A 142 -8.79 11.58 -14.43
C ASP A 142 -8.28 10.39 -13.62
N SER A 143 -8.40 10.41 -12.29
CA SER A 143 -8.08 9.28 -11.41
C SER A 143 -9.05 8.10 -11.60
N GLY A 144 -10.25 8.33 -12.15
CA GLY A 144 -11.29 7.31 -12.32
C GLY A 144 -12.00 6.90 -11.01
N ALA A 145 -11.77 7.64 -9.91
CA ALA A 145 -12.32 7.32 -8.59
C ALA A 145 -13.86 7.43 -8.56
N GLU A 146 -14.42 8.48 -9.17
CA GLU A 146 -15.87 8.65 -9.32
C GLU A 146 -16.53 7.43 -9.97
N GLN A 147 -15.98 7.00 -11.13
CA GLN A 147 -16.52 5.88 -11.89
C GLN A 147 -16.45 4.60 -11.08
N SER A 148 -15.34 4.38 -10.36
CA SER A 148 -15.15 3.22 -9.50
C SER A 148 -16.14 3.22 -8.34
N GLN A 149 -16.33 4.35 -7.64
CA GLN A 149 -17.28 4.45 -6.54
C GLN A 149 -18.71 4.24 -7.01
N LYS A 150 -19.15 4.94 -8.05
CA LYS A 150 -20.51 4.78 -8.63
C LYS A 150 -20.78 3.34 -9.07
N PHE A 151 -19.78 2.68 -9.66
CA PHE A 151 -19.89 1.28 -10.05
C PHE A 151 -20.09 0.36 -8.83
N VAL A 152 -19.24 0.50 -7.80
CA VAL A 152 -19.33 -0.32 -6.58
C VAL A 152 -20.66 -0.09 -5.88
N HIS A 153 -21.09 1.17 -5.65
CA HIS A 153 -22.35 1.51 -5.01
C HIS A 153 -23.57 0.90 -5.76
N LYS A 154 -23.54 0.93 -7.09
CA LYS A 154 -24.56 0.29 -7.91
C LYS A 154 -24.59 -1.23 -7.71
N VAL A 155 -23.45 -1.89 -7.59
CA VAL A 155 -23.36 -3.35 -7.41
C VAL A 155 -23.86 -3.77 -6.04
N VAL A 156 -23.51 -3.02 -4.99
CA VAL A 156 -23.90 -3.35 -3.61
C VAL A 156 -25.25 -2.73 -3.19
N GLY A 157 -25.87 -1.92 -4.05
CA GLY A 157 -27.14 -1.27 -3.75
C GLY A 157 -27.05 -0.11 -2.74
N ALA A 158 -25.89 0.53 -2.62
CA ALA A 158 -25.68 1.69 -1.79
C ALA A 158 -26.15 2.99 -2.48
N ASN A 159 -26.26 4.09 -1.70
CA ASN A 159 -26.61 5.40 -2.23
C ASN A 159 -25.57 5.88 -3.24
N GLU A 160 -26.01 6.46 -4.36
CA GLU A 160 -25.12 7.01 -5.36
C GLU A 160 -24.47 8.32 -4.86
N PRO A 161 -23.14 8.47 -4.92
CA PRO A 161 -22.45 9.69 -4.54
C PRO A 161 -22.74 10.81 -5.55
N GLN A 162 -23.07 12.01 -5.06
CA GLN A 162 -23.61 13.11 -5.88
C GLN A 162 -22.64 14.30 -6.06
N GLY A 163 -21.56 14.39 -5.26
CA GLY A 163 -20.72 15.60 -5.18
C GLY A 163 -19.41 15.52 -5.96
N TRP A 164 -19.19 14.52 -6.80
CA TRP A 164 -17.94 14.35 -7.55
C TRP A 164 -17.64 15.48 -8.57
N ASP A 165 -18.65 16.24 -9.00
CA ASP A 165 -18.44 17.38 -9.91
C ASP A 165 -17.58 18.50 -9.27
N ASP A 166 -17.56 18.57 -7.93
CA ASP A 166 -16.78 19.52 -7.13
C ASP A 166 -15.52 18.90 -6.49
N GLN A 167 -15.03 17.75 -7.00
CA GLN A 167 -13.84 17.11 -6.47
C GLN A 167 -12.57 17.96 -6.63
N LEU A 168 -11.62 17.78 -5.72
CA LEU A 168 -10.32 18.42 -5.82
C LEU A 168 -9.45 17.81 -6.91
N GLY A 169 -8.65 18.64 -7.52
CA GLY A 169 -7.50 18.25 -8.35
C GLY A 169 -7.74 18.37 -9.85
N HIS A 170 -6.67 18.27 -10.53
CA HIS A 170 -6.28 18.06 -11.93
C HIS A 170 -4.75 18.04 -11.96
N ASP A 171 -4.11 17.44 -10.95
CA ASP A 171 -2.68 17.57 -10.73
C ASP A 171 -1.95 16.25 -10.94
N GLY A 172 -0.76 16.34 -11.53
CA GLY A 172 0.18 15.25 -11.59
C GLY A 172 0.87 15.05 -10.24
N ILE A 173 0.93 13.82 -9.77
CA ILE A 173 1.65 13.43 -8.58
C ILE A 173 2.90 12.67 -8.97
N GLY A 174 4.01 12.98 -8.29
CA GLY A 174 5.27 12.28 -8.47
C GLY A 174 6.07 12.25 -7.19
N GLY A 175 6.91 11.23 -7.05
CA GLY A 175 7.77 11.12 -5.88
C GLY A 175 8.64 9.90 -5.87
N VAL A 176 9.42 9.82 -4.80
CA VAL A 176 10.30 8.70 -4.51
C VAL A 176 10.05 8.23 -3.08
N TYR A 177 10.28 6.94 -2.81
CA TYR A 177 10.19 6.42 -1.46
C TYR A 177 11.38 5.54 -1.12
N PHE A 178 11.62 5.45 0.18
CA PHE A 178 12.53 4.53 0.81
C PHE A 178 11.81 3.77 1.93
N LEU A 179 12.09 2.47 2.04
CA LEU A 179 11.60 1.60 3.11
C LEU A 179 12.74 0.76 3.66
N HIS A 180 12.83 0.63 4.97
CA HIS A 180 13.65 -0.38 5.64
C HIS A 180 12.79 -1.14 6.65
N ALA A 181 12.78 -2.46 6.55
CA ALA A 181 12.18 -3.33 7.54
C ALA A 181 13.22 -4.27 8.14
N HIS A 182 13.10 -4.52 9.44
CA HIS A 182 14.04 -5.35 10.19
C HIS A 182 13.30 -6.39 11.03
N ARG A 183 13.66 -7.65 10.86
CA ARG A 183 13.23 -8.76 11.70
C ARG A 183 14.10 -8.82 12.94
N LEU A 184 13.58 -8.33 14.06
CA LEU A 184 14.29 -8.30 15.36
C LEU A 184 14.54 -9.70 15.88
N PHE A 185 13.51 -10.56 15.88
CA PHE A 185 13.64 -11.97 16.16
C PHE A 185 12.50 -12.79 15.55
N ARG A 186 12.77 -14.06 15.30
CA ARG A 186 11.77 -15.10 15.02
C ARG A 186 12.15 -16.34 15.84
N THR A 187 11.23 -16.85 16.63
CA THR A 187 11.41 -18.05 17.45
C THR A 187 10.38 -19.10 17.09
N SER A 188 10.69 -20.35 17.42
CA SER A 188 9.78 -21.48 17.25
C SER A 188 9.80 -22.33 18.51
N ASN A 189 8.64 -22.81 18.97
CA ASN A 189 8.55 -23.78 20.06
C ASN A 189 8.47 -25.21 19.53
N ASP A 190 8.54 -26.21 20.43
CA ASP A 190 8.51 -27.62 20.08
C ASP A 190 7.20 -28.06 19.41
N ALA A 191 6.10 -27.36 19.63
CA ALA A 191 4.82 -27.60 18.98
C ALA A 191 4.71 -26.96 17.58
N GLY A 192 5.76 -26.28 17.11
CA GLY A 192 5.82 -25.64 15.79
C GLY A 192 5.12 -24.27 15.69
N TYR A 193 4.72 -23.70 16.82
CA TYR A 193 4.25 -22.30 16.85
C TYR A 193 5.44 -21.35 16.83
N GLN A 194 5.27 -20.26 16.11
CA GLN A 194 6.30 -19.24 15.90
C GLN A 194 5.83 -17.88 16.42
N THR A 195 6.77 -17.13 16.94
CA THR A 195 6.57 -15.72 17.30
C THR A 195 7.64 -14.89 16.59
N GLU A 196 7.24 -13.80 15.99
CA GLU A 196 8.15 -12.85 15.35
C GLU A 196 7.87 -11.42 15.85
N LEU A 197 8.94 -10.67 16.07
CA LEU A 197 8.92 -9.22 16.28
C LEU A 197 9.70 -8.56 15.16
N GLY A 198 9.12 -7.54 14.56
CA GLY A 198 9.74 -6.74 13.52
C GLY A 198 9.47 -5.26 13.69
N ALA A 199 10.27 -4.46 13.03
CA ALA A 199 10.11 -3.02 12.93
C ALA A 199 10.40 -2.56 11.50
N ALA A 200 9.79 -1.45 11.11
CA ALA A 200 10.02 -0.85 9.82
C ALA A 200 9.95 0.67 9.91
N TRP A 201 10.65 1.35 9.03
CA TRP A 201 10.54 2.80 8.85
C TRP A 201 10.73 3.14 7.38
N GLY A 202 10.21 4.29 6.99
CA GLY A 202 10.29 4.75 5.61
C GLY A 202 10.18 6.25 5.49
N ILE A 203 10.56 6.75 4.34
CA ILE A 203 10.40 8.15 3.94
C ILE A 203 9.73 8.14 2.59
N ASP A 204 8.74 8.99 2.43
CA ASP A 204 8.05 9.22 1.17
C ASP A 204 8.15 10.70 0.82
N ALA A 205 8.85 11.01 -0.25
CA ALA A 205 9.03 12.36 -0.76
C ALA A 205 8.21 12.50 -2.04
N ASN A 206 6.93 12.83 -1.88
CA ASN A 206 5.98 13.02 -2.97
C ASN A 206 5.09 14.24 -2.71
N ASN A 207 4.38 14.70 -3.74
CA ASN A 207 3.49 15.84 -3.67
C ASN A 207 2.01 15.46 -3.47
N PHE A 208 1.74 14.33 -2.80
CA PHE A 208 0.40 13.96 -2.31
C PHE A 208 0.37 13.86 -0.78
N ASP A 209 1.23 13.03 -0.18
CA ASP A 209 1.31 12.77 1.26
C ASP A 209 2.77 12.53 1.71
N GLY A 210 3.65 13.48 1.41
CA GLY A 210 5.08 13.40 1.73
C GLY A 210 5.34 13.37 3.23
N GLY A 211 6.26 12.50 3.68
CA GLY A 211 6.58 12.41 5.10
C GLY A 211 7.51 11.28 5.47
N ALA A 212 7.51 10.93 6.75
CA ALA A 212 8.26 9.80 7.30
C ALA A 212 7.37 8.95 8.19
N GLN A 213 7.62 7.66 8.21
CA GLN A 213 6.84 6.71 9.00
C GLN A 213 7.72 5.70 9.71
N VAL A 214 7.26 5.21 10.84
CA VAL A 214 7.90 4.17 11.63
C VAL A 214 6.84 3.27 12.23
N GLY A 215 7.12 1.98 12.32
CA GLY A 215 6.20 1.03 12.94
C GLY A 215 6.93 -0.18 13.50
N GLY A 216 6.22 -0.89 14.36
CA GLY A 216 6.63 -2.18 14.87
C GLY A 216 5.45 -3.11 14.96
N PHE A 217 5.70 -4.40 14.88
CA PHE A 217 4.66 -5.42 14.95
C PHE A 217 5.15 -6.66 15.68
N ILE A 218 4.22 -7.36 16.28
CA ILE A 218 4.38 -8.73 16.74
C ILE A 218 3.41 -9.61 15.98
N ARG A 219 3.85 -10.79 15.54
CA ARG A 219 2.99 -11.81 14.96
C ARG A 219 3.24 -13.17 15.59
N PHE A 220 2.16 -13.94 15.69
CA PHE A 220 2.15 -15.29 16.24
C PHE A 220 1.36 -16.19 15.30
N GLY A 221 1.83 -17.41 15.11
CA GLY A 221 1.14 -18.36 14.24
C GLY A 221 1.89 -19.66 14.05
N ARG A 222 1.60 -20.33 12.95
CA ARG A 222 2.26 -21.56 12.54
C ARG A 222 2.69 -21.43 11.09
N ASN A 223 3.94 -21.82 10.80
CA ASN A 223 4.55 -21.64 9.49
C ASN A 223 4.39 -20.19 9.00
N LEU A 224 4.87 -19.23 9.81
CA LEU A 224 4.80 -17.81 9.49
C LEU A 224 5.38 -17.54 8.10
N PRO A 225 4.81 -16.58 7.33
CA PRO A 225 5.32 -16.25 6.01
C PRO A 225 6.75 -15.71 6.06
N GLY A 226 7.41 -15.70 4.90
CA GLY A 226 8.79 -15.22 4.77
C GLY A 226 8.94 -13.72 4.72
N ASN A 227 7.85 -12.99 4.45
CA ASN A 227 7.86 -11.52 4.34
C ASN A 227 8.30 -10.83 5.64
N PHE A 228 8.72 -9.57 5.52
CA PHE A 228 9.31 -8.79 6.62
C PHE A 228 8.28 -7.95 7.37
N ILE A 229 7.17 -7.64 6.73
CA ILE A 229 6.09 -6.81 7.26
C ILE A 229 4.81 -7.59 7.03
N PRO A 230 3.90 -7.73 8.01
CA PRO A 230 2.56 -8.23 7.76
C PRO A 230 1.90 -7.42 6.63
N ASP A 231 1.11 -8.06 5.81
CA ASP A 231 0.43 -7.32 4.76
C ASP A 231 -0.44 -6.24 5.39
N TYR A 232 -0.30 -5.02 4.86
CA TYR A 232 -0.94 -3.84 5.39
C TYR A 232 -0.59 -3.47 6.85
N ALA A 233 0.64 -3.61 7.25
CA ALA A 233 1.12 -3.15 8.58
C ALA A 233 1.41 -1.63 8.63
N GLY A 234 0.65 -0.81 7.92
CA GLY A 234 0.73 0.67 7.98
C GLY A 234 1.69 1.33 6.99
N LEU A 235 2.49 0.56 6.26
CA LEU A 235 3.46 1.11 5.31
C LEU A 235 3.04 0.99 3.83
N GLY A 236 1.86 0.47 3.55
CA GLY A 236 1.13 0.57 2.29
C GLY A 236 1.86 0.30 0.97
N THR A 237 2.97 -0.45 0.96
CA THR A 237 3.75 -0.73 -0.24
C THR A 237 3.74 -2.21 -0.62
N ALA A 238 4.14 -2.53 -1.85
CA ALA A 238 4.35 -3.92 -2.29
C ALA A 238 5.44 -4.66 -1.47
N GLY A 239 6.17 -3.98 -0.60
CA GLY A 239 7.16 -4.56 0.28
C GLY A 239 6.62 -5.63 1.24
N SER A 240 5.34 -5.57 1.61
CA SER A 240 4.67 -6.60 2.40
C SER A 240 4.53 -7.94 1.68
N LEU A 241 4.59 -7.95 0.36
CA LEU A 241 4.48 -9.16 -0.46
C LEU A 241 5.82 -9.84 -0.73
N VAL A 242 6.94 -9.12 -0.52
CA VAL A 242 8.28 -9.64 -0.78
C VAL A 242 8.61 -10.79 0.17
N GLY A 243 8.91 -11.96 -0.37
CA GLY A 243 9.19 -13.17 0.39
C GLY A 243 7.95 -13.85 1.02
N LEU A 244 6.74 -13.40 0.73
CA LEU A 244 5.50 -13.93 1.32
C LEU A 244 5.40 -15.45 1.19
N PHE A 245 5.76 -16.01 0.05
CA PHE A 245 5.70 -17.43 -0.28
C PHE A 245 7.02 -18.19 -0.09
N ASP A 246 8.05 -17.58 0.50
CA ASP A 246 9.34 -18.23 0.75
C ASP A 246 9.22 -19.45 1.69
N ASN A 247 8.21 -19.51 2.53
CA ASN A 247 7.90 -20.65 3.39
C ASN A 247 6.68 -21.42 2.83
N PRO A 248 6.88 -22.52 2.08
CA PRO A 248 5.76 -23.22 1.45
C PRO A 248 4.86 -23.96 2.46
N GLY A 249 3.67 -24.34 1.99
CA GLY A 249 2.71 -25.12 2.76
C GLY A 249 1.68 -24.29 3.51
N PHE A 250 0.83 -24.96 4.29
CA PHE A 250 -0.19 -24.30 5.08
C PHE A 250 0.41 -23.53 6.25
N GLY A 251 -0.01 -22.29 6.41
CA GLY A 251 0.37 -21.43 7.52
C GLY A 251 -0.76 -20.48 7.89
N TRP A 252 -0.71 -19.99 9.12
CA TRP A 252 -1.60 -18.94 9.61
C TRP A 252 -0.87 -18.04 10.58
N GLU A 253 -1.33 -16.81 10.67
CA GLU A 253 -0.83 -15.83 11.62
C GLU A 253 -1.94 -14.95 12.17
N VAL A 254 -1.73 -14.43 13.38
CA VAL A 254 -2.38 -13.25 13.92
C VAL A 254 -1.30 -12.24 14.24
N PHE A 255 -1.60 -10.96 14.07
CA PHE A 255 -0.61 -9.92 14.33
C PHE A 255 -1.24 -8.67 14.93
N PHE A 256 -0.39 -7.92 15.61
CA PHE A 256 -0.68 -6.63 16.17
C PHE A 256 0.49 -5.69 15.84
N GLY A 257 0.19 -4.47 15.42
CA GLY A 257 1.17 -3.46 15.05
C GLY A 257 0.80 -2.08 15.58
N LEU A 258 1.84 -1.29 15.77
CA LEU A 258 1.75 0.14 16.06
C LEU A 258 2.57 0.89 15.02
N SER A 259 2.05 2.02 14.54
CA SER A 259 2.79 2.88 13.64
C SER A 259 2.59 4.36 13.99
N GLY A 260 3.56 5.18 13.58
CA GLY A 260 3.48 6.62 13.61
C GLY A 260 3.95 7.18 12.28
N GLN A 261 3.28 8.20 11.81
CA GLN A 261 3.61 8.94 10.59
C GLN A 261 3.79 10.41 10.93
N TYR A 262 4.86 11.01 10.44
CA TYR A 262 5.04 12.44 10.34
C TYR A 262 4.65 12.89 8.94
N VAL A 263 3.71 13.82 8.85
CA VAL A 263 3.20 14.39 7.59
C VAL A 263 3.96 15.69 7.36
N GLY A 264 4.86 15.69 6.39
CA GLY A 264 5.65 16.86 6.01
C GLY A 264 5.02 17.64 4.86
N TYR A 265 4.13 17.02 4.10
CA TYR A 265 3.36 17.62 3.03
C TYR A 265 2.01 16.92 2.89
N SER A 266 0.94 17.68 2.74
CA SER A 266 -0.42 17.19 2.49
C SER A 266 -1.03 17.91 1.29
N TYR A 267 -1.33 17.16 0.23
CA TYR A 267 -2.03 17.70 -0.94
C TYR A 267 -3.40 18.29 -0.57
N LEU A 268 -4.11 17.62 0.35
CA LEU A 268 -5.41 18.07 0.84
C LEU A 268 -5.32 19.46 1.49
N GLU A 269 -4.36 19.69 2.37
CA GLU A 269 -4.17 20.96 3.05
C GLU A 269 -3.81 22.09 2.06
N GLU A 270 -2.84 21.83 1.19
CA GLU A 270 -2.32 22.83 0.25
C GLU A 270 -3.31 23.20 -0.87
N ASN A 271 -4.21 22.28 -1.24
CA ASN A 271 -5.10 22.43 -2.40
C ASN A 271 -6.59 22.50 -2.02
N ALA A 272 -6.93 22.42 -0.74
CA ALA A 272 -8.33 22.41 -0.29
C ALA A 272 -9.11 23.70 -0.58
N GLY A 273 -8.42 24.81 -0.82
CA GLY A 273 -9.04 26.08 -1.25
C GLY A 273 -10.01 26.65 -0.22
N ARG A 274 -11.33 26.44 -0.40
CA ARG A 274 -12.37 26.93 0.50
C ARG A 274 -12.64 26.00 1.69
N TYR A 275 -12.16 24.76 1.63
CA TYR A 275 -12.31 23.83 2.75
C TYR A 275 -11.33 24.23 3.86
N ASN A 276 -11.81 24.22 5.09
CA ASN A 276 -10.99 24.55 6.26
C ASN A 276 -10.28 23.30 6.77
N ILE A 277 -9.29 22.81 6.01
CA ILE A 277 -8.54 21.59 6.32
C ILE A 277 -7.14 21.97 6.79
N GLU A 278 -6.82 21.58 8.01
CA GLU A 278 -5.47 21.56 8.53
C GLU A 278 -5.01 20.11 8.75
N ALA A 279 -3.95 19.70 8.10
CA ALA A 279 -3.38 18.37 8.30
C ALA A 279 -2.75 18.26 9.69
N ARG A 280 -2.84 17.08 10.29
CA ARG A 280 -2.16 16.76 11.53
C ARG A 280 -0.71 16.36 11.21
N ASP A 281 0.26 17.03 11.82
CA ASP A 281 1.69 16.78 11.58
C ASP A 281 2.13 15.37 11.97
N ALA A 282 1.43 14.74 12.91
CA ALA A 282 1.74 13.39 13.37
C ALA A 282 0.46 12.56 13.55
N VAL A 283 0.44 11.39 12.93
CA VAL A 283 -0.66 10.43 12.98
C VAL A 283 -0.15 9.13 13.58
N GLY A 284 -0.82 8.63 14.62
CA GLY A 284 -0.54 7.31 15.19
C GLY A 284 -1.60 6.30 14.78
N ALA A 285 -1.22 5.04 14.56
CA ALA A 285 -2.16 3.98 14.24
C ALA A 285 -1.90 2.69 15.02
N VAL A 286 -2.99 1.97 15.26
CA VAL A 286 -3.00 0.60 15.78
C VAL A 286 -3.55 -0.30 14.67
N ILE A 287 -2.90 -1.42 14.44
CA ILE A 287 -3.24 -2.36 13.39
C ILE A 287 -3.34 -3.75 14.02
N THR A 288 -4.38 -4.48 13.68
CA THR A 288 -4.52 -5.90 14.03
C THR A 288 -5.04 -6.67 12.85
N GLY A 289 -4.67 -7.92 12.74
CA GLY A 289 -5.13 -8.74 11.64
C GLY A 289 -4.81 -10.22 11.80
N PHE A 290 -5.31 -10.96 10.85
CA PHE A 290 -4.98 -12.37 10.69
C PHE A 290 -4.71 -12.69 9.22
N GLY A 291 -3.86 -13.69 9.01
CA GLY A 291 -3.55 -14.21 7.67
C GLY A 291 -3.63 -15.74 7.63
N VAL A 292 -4.01 -16.26 6.49
CA VAL A 292 -4.00 -17.71 6.19
C VAL A 292 -3.35 -17.91 4.83
N ARG A 293 -2.43 -18.88 4.76
CA ARG A 293 -1.74 -19.24 3.54
C ARG A 293 -1.84 -20.74 3.29
N SER A 294 -2.13 -21.12 2.04
CA SER A 294 -2.20 -22.51 1.62
C SER A 294 -1.69 -22.66 0.19
N GLY A 295 -0.58 -23.38 0.01
CA GLY A 295 0.07 -23.51 -1.28
C GLY A 295 0.50 -22.14 -1.82
N GLU A 296 0.02 -21.81 -2.99
CA GLU A 296 0.31 -20.59 -3.72
C GLU A 296 -0.68 -19.45 -3.43
N PHE A 297 -1.58 -19.63 -2.47
CA PHE A 297 -2.60 -18.64 -2.13
C PHE A 297 -2.43 -18.14 -0.70
N SER A 298 -2.62 -16.83 -0.49
CA SER A 298 -2.68 -16.20 0.82
C SER A 298 -3.86 -15.22 0.89
N PHE A 299 -4.50 -15.18 2.04
CA PHE A 299 -5.53 -14.23 2.41
C PHE A 299 -5.17 -13.56 3.72
N THR A 300 -5.29 -12.24 3.78
CA THR A 300 -5.09 -11.46 5.01
C THR A 300 -6.27 -10.52 5.20
N MET A 301 -6.71 -10.39 6.44
CA MET A 301 -7.70 -9.40 6.86
C MET A 301 -7.15 -8.57 8.00
N THR A 302 -7.26 -7.26 7.90
CA THR A 302 -6.78 -6.32 8.92
C THR A 302 -7.84 -5.30 9.29
N VAL A 303 -7.69 -4.77 10.50
CA VAL A 303 -8.38 -3.57 10.96
C VAL A 303 -7.31 -2.59 11.41
N GLN A 304 -7.42 -1.37 10.91
CA GLN A 304 -6.58 -0.25 11.33
C GLN A 304 -7.45 0.82 11.98
N THR A 305 -6.95 1.38 13.07
CA THR A 305 -7.52 2.58 13.72
C THR A 305 -6.38 3.57 13.94
N SER A 306 -6.55 4.79 13.45
CA SER A 306 -5.56 5.87 13.59
C SER A 306 -6.18 7.10 14.23
N THR A 307 -5.33 7.98 14.73
CA THR A 307 -5.76 9.37 15.00
C THR A 307 -6.20 10.00 13.69
N SER A 308 -7.16 10.95 13.77
CA SER A 308 -7.59 11.67 12.57
C SER A 308 -6.41 12.34 11.86
N PRO A 309 -6.32 12.26 10.54
CA PRO A 309 -5.33 13.02 9.78
C PRO A 309 -5.64 14.53 9.73
N VAL A 310 -6.85 14.95 10.11
CA VAL A 310 -7.27 16.36 10.19
C VAL A 310 -7.13 16.84 11.62
N ARG A 311 -6.51 18.02 11.82
CA ARG A 311 -6.13 18.53 13.15
C ARG A 311 -7.34 18.79 14.06
N ASP A 312 -8.38 19.40 13.52
CA ASP A 312 -9.57 19.79 14.28
C ASP A 312 -10.60 18.66 14.42
N ASN A 313 -10.39 17.53 13.76
CA ASN A 313 -11.20 16.35 13.91
C ASN A 313 -10.54 15.37 14.90
N ASN A 314 -11.23 15.06 16.00
CA ASN A 314 -10.75 14.11 17.01
C ASN A 314 -11.34 12.70 16.84
N ASP A 315 -12.25 12.49 15.90
CA ASP A 315 -12.78 11.16 15.61
C ASP A 315 -11.69 10.28 15.00
N PRO A 316 -11.45 9.09 15.53
CA PRO A 316 -10.47 8.19 14.95
C PRO A 316 -10.89 7.74 13.54
N LEU A 317 -9.94 7.65 12.64
CA LEU A 317 -10.13 7.02 11.35
C LEU A 317 -9.95 5.51 11.49
N SER A 318 -10.99 4.76 11.19
CA SER A 318 -10.93 3.29 11.24
C SER A 318 -11.42 2.70 9.93
N PHE A 319 -10.70 1.71 9.42
CA PHE A 319 -11.10 0.95 8.23
C PHE A 319 -10.56 -0.48 8.30
N GLY A 320 -11.20 -1.35 7.54
CA GLY A 320 -10.74 -2.72 7.33
C GLY A 320 -10.07 -2.89 5.98
N ASN A 321 -9.19 -3.87 5.88
CA ASN A 321 -8.55 -4.29 4.64
C ASN A 321 -8.74 -5.78 4.43
N MET A 322 -8.94 -6.19 3.19
CA MET A 322 -8.83 -7.57 2.74
C MET A 322 -7.80 -7.65 1.61
N SER A 323 -6.85 -8.57 1.77
CA SER A 323 -5.82 -8.81 0.76
C SER A 323 -5.86 -10.26 0.31
N PHE A 324 -5.77 -10.44 -0.99
CA PHE A 324 -5.69 -11.72 -1.67
C PHE A 324 -4.40 -11.76 -2.47
N MET A 325 -3.56 -12.74 -2.21
CA MET A 325 -2.28 -12.88 -2.88
C MET A 325 -2.13 -14.30 -3.43
N TRP A 326 -1.47 -14.42 -4.56
CA TRP A 326 -1.17 -15.71 -5.18
C TRP A 326 0.19 -15.70 -5.86
N ALA A 327 0.92 -16.79 -5.69
CA ALA A 327 2.13 -17.08 -6.44
C ALA A 327 1.80 -17.73 -7.79
N ILE A 328 2.60 -17.44 -8.83
CA ILE A 328 2.47 -18.03 -10.17
C ILE A 328 3.79 -18.58 -10.67
#